data_d070dba07b7a16ccd9a2c4bf41db924f
#
_entry.id   d070dba07b7a16ccd9a2c4bf41db924f
#
_cell.length_a   1.000
_cell.length_b   1.000
_cell.length_c   1.000
_cell.angle_alpha   90.00
_cell.angle_beta   90.00
_cell.angle_gamma   90.00
#
_symmetry.space_group_name_H-M   'P 1'
#
loop_
_entity.id
_entity.type
_entity.pdbx_description
1 polymer ?
#
loop_
_entity_poly.entity_id
_entity_poly.type
_entity_poly.pdbx_seq_one_letter_code
_entity_poly.pdbx_strand_id
1 'polypeptide(L)'
;MTASAEAKVTWHGQAASIVKGSIPEIMKHVPFFEQMPFAMGEAANDYYDMIVSRSHPDGPVPVAVVSSKYQLVQHQDILEVIAGALKKVEVDPRQVQADLCLSAYGEKMRFRAIIPDNRFAFDPGDGCPVGLRLTCFNSVDRSSALEFHTEWYRLVCSNGLLEEGGDSFRRVHIWPLTIGDVAAYLEEYFELFDREGDKLAGMLEQQVSVDDLYSWVNTEVTAAWGSYQAARVLHICLTGFDAFVRPGQHRMKPWQYEMKVLQVVPGAPEYAGNAYHICQALTWVAQQSRTVQGEWDKTKNVSQLMAKLVAAA
;
A
#
# COMPACT_ATOMS: atom_id res chain seq x y z
N MET A 1 24.27 0.66 -22.05
CA MET A 1 23.21 0.21 -21.15
C MET A 1 23.62 0.64 -19.74
N THR A 2 23.18 1.79 -19.30
CA THR A 2 23.43 2.32 -17.96
C THR A 2 22.37 1.71 -17.04
N ALA A 3 22.81 0.88 -16.08
CA ALA A 3 21.96 0.36 -15.03
C ALA A 3 21.30 1.56 -14.32
N SER A 4 19.98 1.66 -14.40
CA SER A 4 19.22 2.58 -13.59
C SER A 4 19.49 2.18 -12.13
N ALA A 5 20.00 3.13 -11.33
CA ALA A 5 20.15 2.94 -9.91
C ALA A 5 18.74 2.65 -9.35
N GLU A 6 18.47 1.41 -8.96
CA GLU A 6 17.26 1.06 -8.22
C GLU A 6 17.17 2.00 -7.02
N ALA A 7 16.09 2.78 -6.96
CA ALA A 7 15.86 3.67 -5.84
C ALA A 7 15.84 2.81 -4.58
N LYS A 8 16.77 3.06 -3.66
CA LYS A 8 16.85 2.31 -2.40
C LYS A 8 15.54 2.50 -1.66
N VAL A 9 14.74 1.45 -1.57
CA VAL A 9 13.55 1.43 -0.74
C VAL A 9 13.99 1.48 0.72
N THR A 10 13.42 2.40 1.48
CA THR A 10 13.76 2.54 2.90
C THR A 10 12.52 2.40 3.76
N TRP A 11 12.71 1.88 4.97
CA TRP A 11 11.72 1.86 6.02
C TRP A 11 12.28 2.65 7.22
N HIS A 12 11.63 3.77 7.60
CA HIS A 12 12.12 4.70 8.62
C HIS A 12 13.60 5.08 8.46
N GLY A 13 14.05 5.31 7.21
CA GLY A 13 15.43 5.70 6.93
C GLY A 13 16.44 4.54 6.90
N GLN A 14 16.04 3.32 7.24
CA GLN A 14 16.87 2.12 7.13
C GLN A 14 16.61 1.42 5.79
N ALA A 15 17.63 0.75 5.26
CA ALA A 15 17.50 -0.03 4.03
C ALA A 15 16.49 -1.17 4.24
N ALA A 16 15.57 -1.33 3.29
CA ALA A 16 14.65 -2.45 3.25
C ALA A 16 15.05 -3.44 2.14
N SER A 17 14.80 -4.72 2.37
CA SER A 17 14.98 -5.76 1.36
C SER A 17 13.67 -5.99 0.61
N ILE A 18 13.74 -6.21 -0.72
CA ILE A 18 12.59 -6.58 -1.53
C ILE A 18 12.86 -7.92 -2.20
N VAL A 19 11.94 -8.86 -2.00
CA VAL A 19 11.92 -10.16 -2.66
C VAL A 19 10.68 -10.22 -3.55
N LYS A 20 10.85 -10.64 -4.81
CA LYS A 20 9.75 -10.81 -5.77
C LYS A 20 9.67 -12.26 -6.21
N GLY A 21 8.46 -12.76 -6.41
CA GLY A 21 8.21 -14.12 -6.85
C GLY A 21 6.77 -14.56 -6.60
N SER A 22 6.50 -15.84 -6.74
CA SER A 22 5.25 -16.44 -6.30
C SER A 22 5.14 -16.48 -4.77
N ILE A 23 3.92 -16.60 -4.24
CA ILE A 23 3.73 -16.65 -2.78
C ILE A 23 4.57 -17.74 -2.12
N PRO A 24 4.62 -19.01 -2.63
CA PRO A 24 5.48 -20.05 -2.04
C PRO A 24 6.99 -19.75 -2.10
N GLU A 25 7.45 -19.00 -3.10
CA GLU A 25 8.85 -18.57 -3.18
C GLU A 25 9.17 -17.50 -2.15
N ILE A 26 8.30 -16.51 -2.02
CA ILE A 26 8.43 -15.42 -1.04
C ILE A 26 8.43 -15.94 0.39
N MET A 27 7.59 -16.92 0.71
CA MET A 27 7.50 -17.51 2.04
C MET A 27 8.83 -18.08 2.56
N LYS A 28 9.74 -18.48 1.67
CA LYS A 28 11.08 -18.97 2.03
C LYS A 28 12.00 -17.88 2.62
N HIS A 29 11.65 -16.62 2.42
CA HIS A 29 12.44 -15.46 2.85
C HIS A 29 11.86 -14.77 4.10
N VAL A 30 10.75 -15.28 4.63
CA VAL A 30 10.10 -14.70 5.79
C VAL A 30 10.87 -15.07 7.07
N PRO A 31 11.25 -14.10 7.91
CA PRO A 31 11.95 -14.39 9.15
C PRO A 31 11.01 -15.00 10.19
N PHE A 32 11.59 -15.78 11.08
CA PHE A 32 10.91 -16.33 12.26
C PHE A 32 11.27 -15.54 13.51
N PHE A 33 10.26 -15.24 14.33
CA PHE A 33 10.40 -14.50 15.58
C PHE A 33 9.96 -15.34 16.77
N GLU A 34 10.63 -15.12 17.90
CA GLU A 34 10.27 -15.74 19.16
C GLU A 34 10.01 -14.68 20.22
N GLN A 35 8.94 -14.87 20.98
CA GLN A 35 8.64 -14.07 22.16
C GLN A 35 9.19 -14.79 23.38
N MET A 36 9.99 -14.10 24.15
CA MET A 36 10.65 -14.65 25.32
C MET A 36 10.72 -13.62 26.45
N PRO A 37 10.88 -14.04 27.71
CA PRO A 37 10.94 -13.12 28.83
C PRO A 37 12.00 -12.03 28.63
N PHE A 38 11.64 -10.79 28.94
CA PHE A 38 12.62 -9.69 28.98
C PHE A 38 13.41 -9.81 30.26
N ALA A 39 14.62 -10.39 30.17
CA ALA A 39 15.43 -10.74 31.32
C ALA A 39 16.89 -10.26 31.19
N MET A 40 17.53 -10.04 32.31
CA MET A 40 18.97 -9.84 32.43
C MET A 40 19.54 -10.84 33.44
N GLY A 41 20.27 -11.86 32.98
CA GLY A 41 20.66 -13.03 33.77
C GLY A 41 19.44 -13.82 34.23
N GLU A 42 19.34 -14.10 35.52
CA GLU A 42 18.20 -14.84 36.10
C GLU A 42 17.00 -13.95 36.44
N ALA A 43 17.17 -12.60 36.37
CA ALA A 43 16.10 -11.65 36.68
C ALA A 43 15.25 -11.36 35.44
N ALA A 44 14.03 -11.85 35.42
CA ALA A 44 13.03 -11.57 34.37
C ALA A 44 12.07 -10.47 34.81
N ASN A 45 11.54 -9.71 33.82
CA ASN A 45 10.50 -8.72 34.06
C ASN A 45 9.11 -9.36 33.87
N ASP A 46 8.24 -9.23 34.87
CA ASP A 46 6.91 -9.86 34.84
C ASP A 46 5.92 -9.20 33.88
N TYR A 47 6.21 -7.99 33.41
CA TYR A 47 5.29 -7.17 32.60
C TYR A 47 5.69 -7.08 31.13
N TYR A 48 6.93 -7.43 30.81
CA TYR A 48 7.46 -7.26 29.47
C TYR A 48 8.16 -8.52 28.97
N ASP A 49 7.99 -8.75 27.68
CA ASP A 49 8.70 -9.75 26.89
C ASP A 49 9.57 -9.08 25.83
N MET A 50 10.47 -9.84 25.27
CA MET A 50 11.35 -9.46 24.18
C MET A 50 10.98 -10.27 22.95
N ILE A 51 10.88 -9.60 21.79
CA ILE A 51 10.77 -10.27 20.49
C ILE A 51 12.17 -10.39 19.90
N VAL A 52 12.53 -11.59 19.51
CA VAL A 52 13.85 -11.94 18.97
C VAL A 52 13.69 -12.50 17.56
N SER A 53 14.39 -11.91 16.58
CA SER A 53 14.55 -12.50 15.27
C SER A 53 15.52 -13.68 15.33
N ARG A 54 15.07 -14.87 14.93
CA ARG A 54 15.88 -16.09 14.91
C ARG A 54 16.55 -16.35 13.56
N SER A 55 16.16 -15.61 12.53
CA SER A 55 16.61 -15.82 11.15
C SER A 55 17.73 -14.86 10.72
N HIS A 56 18.23 -14.01 11.61
CA HIS A 56 19.30 -13.08 11.26
C HIS A 56 20.64 -13.80 11.06
N PRO A 57 21.44 -13.46 10.02
CA PRO A 57 22.70 -14.14 9.70
C PRO A 57 23.74 -14.15 10.86
N ASP A 58 23.77 -13.07 11.63
CA ASP A 58 24.71 -12.91 12.75
C ASP A 58 24.21 -13.56 14.06
N GLY A 59 23.14 -14.34 13.99
CA GLY A 59 22.49 -15.00 15.13
C GLY A 59 21.26 -14.28 15.65
N PRO A 60 20.71 -14.71 16.80
CA PRO A 60 19.49 -14.15 17.36
C PRO A 60 19.64 -12.66 17.71
N VAL A 61 18.75 -11.79 17.19
CA VAL A 61 18.76 -10.35 17.42
C VAL A 61 17.46 -9.89 18.08
N PRO A 62 17.50 -9.20 19.25
CA PRO A 62 16.31 -8.57 19.82
C PRO A 62 15.83 -7.44 18.92
N VAL A 63 14.54 -7.44 18.57
CA VAL A 63 13.94 -6.45 17.67
C VAL A 63 12.91 -5.56 18.37
N ALA A 64 12.32 -6.02 19.48
CA ALA A 64 11.37 -5.24 20.24
C ALA A 64 11.28 -5.66 21.70
N VAL A 65 10.78 -4.75 22.56
CA VAL A 65 10.24 -5.04 23.88
C VAL A 65 8.75 -4.77 23.87
N VAL A 66 7.97 -5.76 24.26
CA VAL A 66 6.51 -5.77 24.21
C VAL A 66 5.92 -6.07 25.58
N SER A 67 4.64 -5.79 25.82
CA SER A 67 3.99 -6.25 27.05
C SER A 67 3.83 -7.77 27.04
N SER A 68 3.80 -8.42 28.20
CA SER A 68 3.53 -9.87 28.33
C SER A 68 2.14 -10.28 27.77
N LYS A 69 1.25 -9.30 27.49
CA LYS A 69 -0.05 -9.50 26.86
C LYS A 69 0.00 -9.34 25.32
N TYR A 70 1.15 -9.03 24.76
CA TYR A 70 1.33 -8.90 23.33
C TYR A 70 1.12 -10.26 22.66
N GLN A 71 0.38 -10.27 21.55
CA GLN A 71 0.21 -11.47 20.75
C GLN A 71 1.11 -11.35 19.51
N LEU A 72 2.16 -12.16 19.49
CA LEU A 72 3.04 -12.26 18.34
C LEU A 72 2.31 -12.95 17.19
N VAL A 73 2.17 -12.23 16.07
CA VAL A 73 1.65 -12.78 14.82
C VAL A 73 2.82 -12.91 13.85
N GLN A 74 3.16 -14.14 13.48
CA GLN A 74 4.23 -14.40 12.53
C GLN A 74 3.86 -13.89 11.13
N HIS A 75 4.81 -13.35 10.42
CA HIS A 75 4.61 -12.99 9.01
C HIS A 75 4.25 -14.22 8.17
N GLN A 76 4.84 -15.36 8.51
CA GLN A 76 4.58 -16.64 7.86
C GLN A 76 3.11 -17.07 7.94
N ASP A 77 2.51 -17.00 9.15
CA ASP A 77 1.12 -17.39 9.39
C ASP A 77 0.16 -16.56 8.52
N ILE A 78 0.45 -15.27 8.38
CA ILE A 78 -0.33 -14.35 7.54
C ILE A 78 -0.29 -14.78 6.07
N LEU A 79 0.91 -15.08 5.55
CA LEU A 79 1.06 -15.50 4.15
C LEU A 79 0.41 -16.86 3.89
N GLU A 80 0.42 -17.77 4.87
CA GLU A 80 -0.29 -19.07 4.80
C GLU A 80 -1.80 -18.88 4.70
N VAL A 81 -2.36 -17.94 5.48
CA VAL A 81 -3.79 -17.60 5.42
C VAL A 81 -4.17 -16.99 4.08
N ILE A 82 -3.36 -16.05 3.57
CA ILE A 82 -3.56 -15.48 2.23
C ILE A 82 -3.56 -16.58 1.17
N ALA A 83 -2.56 -17.46 1.19
CA ALA A 83 -2.49 -18.58 0.27
C ALA A 83 -3.68 -19.54 0.40
N GLY A 84 -4.19 -19.76 1.62
CA GLY A 84 -5.38 -20.54 1.90
C GLY A 84 -6.65 -19.91 1.34
N ALA A 85 -6.85 -18.60 1.55
CA ALA A 85 -8.01 -17.88 1.03
C ALA A 85 -8.02 -17.85 -0.51
N LEU A 86 -6.86 -17.64 -1.16
CA LEU A 86 -6.74 -17.71 -2.62
C LEU A 86 -7.16 -19.08 -3.17
N LYS A 87 -6.73 -20.17 -2.53
CA LYS A 87 -7.12 -21.53 -2.95
C LYS A 87 -8.62 -21.77 -2.84
N LYS A 88 -9.30 -21.21 -1.85
CA LYS A 88 -10.76 -21.34 -1.70
C LYS A 88 -11.53 -20.69 -2.85
N VAL A 89 -10.99 -19.60 -3.40
CA VAL A 89 -11.54 -18.95 -4.59
C VAL A 89 -10.90 -19.45 -5.88
N GLU A 90 -10.31 -20.65 -5.86
CA GLU A 90 -9.73 -21.35 -7.00
C GLU A 90 -8.57 -20.59 -7.70
N VAL A 91 -7.86 -19.74 -6.97
CA VAL A 91 -6.63 -19.09 -7.43
C VAL A 91 -5.42 -19.84 -6.90
N ASP A 92 -4.56 -20.34 -7.79
CA ASP A 92 -3.31 -21.02 -7.40
C ASP A 92 -2.26 -20.01 -6.91
N PRO A 93 -1.84 -20.06 -5.63
CA PRO A 93 -0.80 -19.15 -5.10
C PRO A 93 0.53 -19.19 -5.82
N ARG A 94 0.83 -20.25 -6.59
CA ARG A 94 2.03 -20.37 -7.41
C ARG A 94 2.00 -19.47 -8.66
N GLN A 95 0.82 -19.08 -9.10
CA GLN A 95 0.61 -18.19 -10.25
C GLN A 95 0.52 -16.71 -9.83
N VAL A 96 0.33 -16.44 -8.54
CA VAL A 96 0.22 -15.08 -8.00
C VAL A 96 1.61 -14.45 -7.93
N GLN A 97 1.79 -13.34 -8.65
CA GLN A 97 3.01 -12.54 -8.56
C GLN A 97 2.93 -11.61 -7.35
N ALA A 98 3.93 -11.69 -6.50
CA ALA A 98 3.96 -10.92 -5.27
C ALA A 98 5.32 -10.26 -5.01
N ASP A 99 5.33 -9.23 -4.17
CA ASP A 99 6.53 -8.65 -3.59
C ASP A 99 6.43 -8.62 -2.05
N LEU A 100 7.54 -8.98 -1.41
CA LEU A 100 7.74 -8.93 0.02
C LEU A 100 8.81 -7.88 0.31
N CYS A 101 8.46 -6.83 1.04
CA CYS A 101 9.39 -5.83 1.53
C CYS A 101 9.56 -6.00 3.05
N LEU A 102 10.80 -6.23 3.48
CA LEU A 102 11.15 -6.40 4.89
C LEU A 102 12.08 -5.28 5.35
N SER A 103 11.91 -4.82 6.59
CA SER A 103 12.86 -3.94 7.27
C SER A 103 14.19 -4.65 7.55
N ALA A 104 15.18 -3.92 8.07
CA ALA A 104 16.56 -4.40 8.21
C ALA A 104 16.69 -5.71 9.00
N TYR A 105 15.89 -5.92 10.04
CA TYR A 105 15.86 -7.15 10.84
C TYR A 105 14.61 -8.00 10.55
N GLY A 106 13.83 -7.62 9.54
CA GLY A 106 12.60 -8.31 9.17
C GLY A 106 11.42 -8.06 10.10
N GLU A 107 11.54 -7.18 11.10
CA GLU A 107 10.52 -6.91 12.12
C GLU A 107 9.26 -6.24 11.54
N LYS A 108 9.35 -5.66 10.34
CA LYS A 108 8.24 -5.06 9.59
C LYS A 108 8.13 -5.70 8.23
N MET A 109 6.91 -5.99 7.84
CA MET A 109 6.57 -6.60 6.56
C MET A 109 5.55 -5.74 5.81
N ARG A 110 5.81 -5.51 4.52
CA ARG A 110 4.79 -5.19 3.52
C ARG A 110 4.78 -6.30 2.49
N PHE A 111 3.66 -6.94 2.33
CA PHE A 111 3.40 -7.91 1.28
C PHE A 111 2.40 -7.33 0.28
N ARG A 112 2.65 -7.50 -1.01
CA ARG A 112 1.72 -7.15 -2.09
C ARG A 112 1.62 -8.32 -3.05
N ALA A 113 0.39 -8.62 -3.48
CA ALA A 113 0.10 -9.67 -4.44
C ALA A 113 -0.89 -9.17 -5.49
N ILE A 114 -0.61 -9.44 -6.77
CA ILE A 114 -1.52 -9.17 -7.89
C ILE A 114 -2.20 -10.48 -8.24
N ILE A 115 -3.52 -10.48 -8.21
CA ILE A 115 -4.33 -11.67 -8.48
C ILE A 115 -4.48 -11.84 -10.00
N PRO A 116 -3.92 -12.91 -10.60
CA PRO A 116 -3.86 -13.07 -12.07
C PRO A 116 -5.11 -13.76 -12.63
N ASP A 117 -6.29 -13.37 -12.17
CA ASP A 117 -7.55 -13.98 -12.58
C ASP A 117 -8.47 -12.93 -13.19
N ASN A 118 -9.00 -13.22 -14.39
CA ASN A 118 -9.88 -12.30 -15.11
C ASN A 118 -11.18 -12.00 -14.35
N ARG A 119 -11.59 -12.86 -13.42
CA ARG A 119 -12.71 -12.56 -12.50
C ARG A 119 -12.43 -11.36 -11.60
N PHE A 120 -11.15 -11.07 -11.36
CA PHE A 120 -10.66 -9.94 -10.57
C PHE A 120 -9.98 -8.89 -11.47
N ALA A 121 -10.52 -8.70 -12.67
CA ALA A 121 -10.04 -7.70 -13.62
C ALA A 121 -11.20 -6.86 -14.15
N PHE A 122 -10.92 -5.59 -14.36
CA PHE A 122 -11.85 -4.62 -14.92
C PHE A 122 -11.17 -3.89 -16.08
N ASP A 123 -11.87 -3.74 -17.21
CA ASP A 123 -11.41 -2.93 -18.32
C ASP A 123 -12.17 -1.58 -18.33
N PRO A 124 -11.49 -0.46 -18.00
CA PRO A 124 -12.10 0.87 -18.03
C PRO A 124 -12.36 1.39 -19.45
N GLY A 125 -12.02 0.63 -20.49
CA GLY A 125 -12.21 1.05 -21.90
C GLY A 125 -11.08 1.93 -22.45
N ASP A 126 -10.00 2.12 -21.70
CA ASP A 126 -8.84 2.92 -22.11
C ASP A 126 -7.66 2.07 -22.62
N GLY A 127 -7.87 0.76 -22.80
CA GLY A 127 -6.86 -0.19 -23.26
C GLY A 127 -5.85 -0.59 -22.16
N CYS A 128 -6.08 -0.21 -20.92
CA CYS A 128 -5.21 -0.49 -19.79
C CYS A 128 -5.98 -1.18 -18.65
N PRO A 129 -6.22 -2.48 -18.71
CA PRO A 129 -7.01 -3.19 -17.71
C PRO A 129 -6.40 -3.04 -16.31
N VAL A 130 -7.27 -3.02 -15.32
CA VAL A 130 -6.94 -3.03 -13.90
C VAL A 130 -7.26 -4.40 -13.32
N GLY A 131 -6.45 -4.87 -12.38
CA GLY A 131 -6.64 -6.11 -11.66
C GLY A 131 -6.66 -5.87 -10.14
N LEU A 132 -7.02 -6.89 -9.39
CA LEU A 132 -7.00 -6.84 -7.94
C LEU A 132 -5.57 -6.96 -7.41
N ARG A 133 -5.18 -6.03 -6.53
CA ARG A 133 -3.97 -6.13 -5.72
C ARG A 133 -4.34 -6.20 -4.23
N LEU A 134 -3.82 -7.21 -3.56
CA LEU A 134 -3.86 -7.32 -2.11
C LEU A 134 -2.58 -6.76 -1.53
N THR A 135 -2.68 -5.85 -0.58
CA THR A 135 -1.57 -5.31 0.20
C THR A 135 -1.76 -5.63 1.67
N CYS A 136 -0.72 -6.18 2.31
CA CYS A 136 -0.71 -6.49 3.73
C CYS A 136 0.47 -5.81 4.42
N PHE A 137 0.23 -5.22 5.58
CA PHE A 137 1.25 -4.74 6.50
C PHE A 137 1.18 -5.49 7.81
N ASN A 138 2.33 -5.85 8.34
CA ASN A 138 2.46 -6.40 9.68
C ASN A 138 3.76 -5.95 10.33
N SER A 139 3.77 -5.81 11.66
CA SER A 139 5.00 -5.61 12.41
C SER A 139 5.00 -6.44 13.69
N VAL A 140 6.16 -6.98 14.05
CA VAL A 140 6.34 -7.67 15.32
C VAL A 140 6.93 -6.76 16.40
N ASP A 141 7.30 -5.53 16.04
CA ASP A 141 7.89 -4.50 16.91
C ASP A 141 6.88 -3.48 17.44
N ARG A 142 5.57 -3.70 17.24
CA ARG A 142 4.46 -2.81 17.60
C ARG A 142 4.43 -1.47 16.84
N SER A 143 5.26 -1.26 15.85
CA SER A 143 5.28 0.00 15.07
C SER A 143 4.06 0.15 14.16
N SER A 144 3.41 -0.95 13.79
CA SER A 144 2.14 -0.96 13.05
C SER A 144 1.22 -2.09 13.49
N ALA A 145 -0.06 -1.93 13.25
CA ALA A 145 -1.04 -3.00 13.35
C ALA A 145 -0.91 -3.99 12.18
N LEU A 146 -1.56 -5.14 12.27
CA LEU A 146 -1.85 -5.97 11.11
C LEU A 146 -2.93 -5.28 10.30
N GLU A 147 -2.63 -4.94 9.06
CA GLU A 147 -3.53 -4.23 8.16
C GLU A 147 -3.57 -4.91 6.79
N PHE A 148 -4.78 -5.09 6.25
CA PHE A 148 -5.00 -5.53 4.88
C PHE A 148 -5.73 -4.44 4.11
N HIS A 149 -5.31 -4.25 2.86
CA HIS A 149 -5.98 -3.38 1.92
C HIS A 149 -6.04 -4.08 0.58
N THR A 150 -7.15 -3.93 -0.07
CA THR A 150 -7.36 -4.34 -1.44
C THR A 150 -7.47 -3.10 -2.29
N GLU A 151 -6.93 -3.17 -3.46
CA GLU A 151 -6.89 -2.03 -4.38
C GLU A 151 -6.96 -2.50 -5.82
N TRP A 152 -7.58 -1.73 -6.65
CA TRP A 152 -7.50 -1.91 -8.08
C TRP A 152 -6.12 -1.49 -8.58
N TYR A 153 -5.45 -2.38 -9.24
CA TYR A 153 -4.09 -2.20 -9.71
C TYR A 153 -4.05 -2.22 -11.23
N ARG A 154 -3.56 -1.16 -11.84
CA ARG A 154 -3.41 -1.10 -13.30
C ARG A 154 -2.27 -2.01 -13.72
N LEU A 155 -2.58 -3.09 -14.44
CA LEU A 155 -1.63 -4.15 -14.79
C LEU A 155 -0.46 -3.68 -15.65
N VAL A 156 -0.67 -2.66 -16.48
CA VAL A 156 0.35 -2.14 -17.41
C VAL A 156 1.28 -1.11 -16.77
N CYS A 157 0.90 -0.49 -15.65
CA CYS A 157 1.51 0.76 -15.19
C CYS A 157 2.00 0.77 -13.75
N SER A 158 1.91 -0.30 -13.01
CA SER A 158 2.25 -0.34 -11.57
C SER A 158 1.49 0.67 -10.70
N ASN A 159 0.35 1.19 -11.17
CA ASN A 159 -0.46 2.16 -10.47
C ASN A 159 -1.66 1.49 -9.81
N GLY A 160 -1.83 1.65 -8.50
CA GLY A 160 -2.96 1.09 -7.75
C GLY A 160 -4.04 2.15 -7.53
N LEU A 161 -5.28 1.75 -7.69
CA LEU A 161 -6.46 2.53 -7.35
C LEU A 161 -7.03 2.00 -6.04
N LEU A 162 -7.17 2.86 -5.05
CA LEU A 162 -7.89 2.51 -3.84
C LEU A 162 -9.37 2.70 -4.06
N GLU A 163 -10.10 1.78 -3.52
CA GLU A 163 -11.54 1.84 -3.49
C GLU A 163 -12.06 2.82 -2.43
N GLU A 164 -13.11 3.56 -2.77
CA GLU A 164 -13.85 4.37 -1.83
C GLU A 164 -14.74 3.45 -0.97
N GLY A 165 -14.38 3.30 0.31
CA GLY A 165 -15.15 2.48 1.26
C GLY A 165 -14.75 1.01 1.32
N GLY A 166 -13.66 0.59 0.70
CA GLY A 166 -13.09 -0.75 0.92
C GLY A 166 -12.80 -0.95 2.40
N ASP A 167 -13.43 -1.93 3.01
CA ASP A 167 -13.20 -2.29 4.41
C ASP A 167 -11.75 -2.67 4.60
N SER A 168 -10.95 -1.76 5.16
CA SER A 168 -9.60 -2.09 5.55
C SER A 168 -9.66 -2.93 6.82
N PHE A 169 -9.17 -4.15 6.76
CA PHE A 169 -8.99 -4.94 7.97
C PHE A 169 -7.81 -4.37 8.74
N ARG A 170 -8.07 -3.93 9.97
CA ARG A 170 -7.04 -3.44 10.87
C ARG A 170 -7.22 -4.04 12.25
N ARG A 171 -6.17 -4.72 12.76
CA ARG A 171 -6.14 -5.29 14.11
C ARG A 171 -4.82 -4.98 14.80
N VAL A 172 -4.90 -4.58 16.04
CA VAL A 172 -3.73 -4.44 16.91
C VAL A 172 -3.32 -5.79 17.49
N HIS A 173 -2.04 -5.99 17.77
CA HIS A 173 -1.48 -7.24 18.29
C HIS A 173 -1.77 -7.42 19.78
N ILE A 174 -3.05 -7.47 20.14
CA ILE A 174 -3.53 -7.79 21.50
C ILE A 174 -4.68 -8.79 21.39
N TRP A 175 -4.82 -9.64 22.42
CA TRP A 175 -5.95 -10.57 22.51
C TRP A 175 -7.30 -9.86 22.32
N PRO A 176 -8.27 -10.39 21.51
CA PRO A 176 -8.27 -11.72 20.89
C PRO A 176 -8.05 -11.69 19.36
N LEU A 177 -6.88 -11.29 18.87
CA LEU A 177 -6.57 -11.39 17.44
C LEU A 177 -6.42 -12.88 17.05
N THR A 178 -7.22 -13.34 16.10
CA THR A 178 -7.09 -14.69 15.52
C THR A 178 -6.76 -14.60 14.03
N ILE A 179 -5.95 -15.56 13.57
CA ILE A 179 -5.67 -15.71 12.13
C ILE A 179 -6.95 -16.05 11.34
N GLY A 180 -7.95 -16.68 12.01
CA GLY A 180 -9.26 -16.94 11.44
C GLY A 180 -10.02 -15.67 11.01
N ASP A 181 -9.87 -14.57 11.74
CA ASP A 181 -10.50 -13.29 11.39
C ASP A 181 -9.97 -12.75 10.06
N VAL A 182 -8.69 -12.97 9.78
CA VAL A 182 -8.04 -12.59 8.52
C VAL A 182 -8.60 -13.41 7.36
N ALA A 183 -8.74 -14.74 7.57
CA ALA A 183 -9.28 -15.63 6.55
C ALA A 183 -10.73 -15.24 6.19
N ALA A 184 -11.56 -15.02 7.20
CA ALA A 184 -12.97 -14.63 7.00
C ALA A 184 -13.06 -13.29 6.23
N TYR A 185 -12.25 -12.30 6.58
CA TYR A 185 -12.21 -11.02 5.87
C TYR A 185 -11.85 -11.19 4.40
N LEU A 186 -10.81 -11.96 4.09
CA LEU A 186 -10.38 -12.16 2.70
C LEU A 186 -11.42 -12.93 1.88
N GLU A 187 -12.08 -13.94 2.48
CA GLU A 187 -13.13 -14.69 1.84
C GLU A 187 -14.33 -13.80 1.51
N GLU A 188 -14.82 -13.02 2.49
CA GLU A 188 -15.91 -12.05 2.29
C GLU A 188 -15.55 -11.01 1.20
N TYR A 189 -14.31 -10.52 1.21
CA TYR A 189 -13.87 -9.56 0.22
C TYR A 189 -13.88 -10.13 -1.20
N PHE A 190 -13.37 -11.34 -1.41
CA PHE A 190 -13.39 -11.97 -2.72
C PHE A 190 -14.81 -12.25 -3.23
N GLU A 191 -15.77 -12.52 -2.34
CA GLU A 191 -17.19 -12.71 -2.72
C GLU A 191 -17.87 -11.39 -3.12
N LEU A 192 -17.45 -10.27 -2.54
CA LEU A 192 -18.00 -8.93 -2.82
C LEU A 192 -17.40 -8.27 -4.06
N PHE A 193 -16.33 -8.81 -4.60
CA PHE A 193 -15.51 -8.17 -5.63
C PHE A 193 -16.27 -7.83 -6.92
N ASP A 194 -17.26 -8.62 -7.32
CA ASP A 194 -18.09 -8.34 -8.53
C ASP A 194 -18.79 -6.99 -8.46
N ARG A 195 -19.12 -6.53 -7.23
CA ARG A 195 -19.76 -5.22 -7.01
C ARG A 195 -18.81 -4.04 -7.16
N GLU A 196 -17.52 -4.29 -7.06
CA GLU A 196 -16.49 -3.26 -7.08
C GLU A 196 -16.24 -2.72 -8.48
N GLY A 197 -16.41 -3.55 -9.52
CA GLY A 197 -16.37 -3.11 -10.92
C GLY A 197 -17.42 -2.04 -11.23
N ASP A 198 -18.59 -2.12 -10.63
CA ASP A 198 -19.67 -1.14 -10.79
C ASP A 198 -19.28 0.23 -10.22
N LYS A 199 -18.56 0.26 -9.10
CA LYS A 199 -18.05 1.52 -8.50
C LYS A 199 -17.02 2.19 -9.38
N LEU A 200 -16.08 1.43 -9.96
CA LEU A 200 -15.12 1.98 -10.90
C LEU A 200 -15.80 2.53 -12.17
N ALA A 201 -16.81 1.83 -12.68
CA ALA A 201 -17.64 2.33 -13.78
C ALA A 201 -18.33 3.65 -13.40
N GLY A 202 -18.90 3.75 -12.20
CA GLY A 202 -19.45 4.99 -11.67
C GLY A 202 -18.44 6.15 -11.60
N MET A 203 -17.21 5.89 -11.20
CA MET A 203 -16.15 6.91 -11.19
C MET A 203 -15.75 7.39 -12.57
N LEU A 204 -15.85 6.55 -13.61
CA LEU A 204 -15.62 6.96 -15.01
C LEU A 204 -16.72 7.92 -15.51
N GLU A 205 -17.95 7.70 -15.09
CA GLU A 205 -19.09 8.55 -15.46
C GLU A 205 -19.11 9.88 -14.69
N GLN A 206 -18.53 9.92 -13.51
CA GLN A 206 -18.53 11.10 -12.65
C GLN A 206 -17.56 12.17 -13.15
N GLN A 207 -18.10 13.20 -13.81
CA GLN A 207 -17.35 14.33 -14.31
C GLN A 207 -16.95 15.30 -13.20
N VAL A 208 -15.75 15.84 -13.29
CA VAL A 208 -15.20 16.84 -12.35
C VAL A 208 -14.82 18.09 -13.16
N SER A 209 -15.34 19.24 -12.77
CA SER A 209 -15.00 20.49 -13.43
C SER A 209 -13.55 20.93 -13.10
N VAL A 210 -12.98 21.74 -13.97
CA VAL A 210 -11.63 22.30 -13.75
C VAL A 210 -11.59 23.12 -12.47
N ASP A 211 -12.61 23.89 -12.18
CA ASP A 211 -12.69 24.75 -11.00
C ASP A 211 -12.77 23.91 -9.70
N ASP A 212 -13.56 22.83 -9.72
CA ASP A 212 -13.64 21.89 -8.60
C ASP A 212 -12.30 21.17 -8.36
N LEU A 213 -11.63 20.73 -9.43
CA LEU A 213 -10.30 20.14 -9.35
C LEU A 213 -9.30 21.11 -8.71
N TYR A 214 -9.24 22.37 -9.16
CA TYR A 214 -8.34 23.38 -8.57
C TYR A 214 -8.67 23.66 -7.11
N SER A 215 -9.95 23.82 -6.78
CA SER A 215 -10.41 24.06 -5.42
C SER A 215 -10.02 22.92 -4.50
N TRP A 216 -10.36 21.69 -4.87
CA TRP A 216 -10.08 20.49 -4.11
C TRP A 216 -8.57 20.23 -3.92
N VAL A 217 -7.76 20.37 -4.97
CA VAL A 217 -6.30 20.23 -4.85
C VAL A 217 -5.70 21.27 -3.91
N ASN A 218 -6.19 22.52 -3.99
CA ASN A 218 -5.67 23.60 -3.14
C ASN A 218 -6.07 23.45 -1.67
N THR A 219 -7.21 22.87 -1.36
CA THR A 219 -7.71 22.70 0.00
C THR A 219 -7.36 21.31 0.55
N GLU A 220 -7.98 20.27 0.00
CA GLU A 220 -7.96 18.92 0.57
C GLU A 220 -6.62 18.23 0.36
N VAL A 221 -6.12 18.16 -0.89
CA VAL A 221 -4.84 17.51 -1.17
C VAL A 221 -3.68 18.26 -0.53
N THR A 222 -3.73 19.60 -0.57
CA THR A 222 -2.69 20.42 0.08
C THR A 222 -2.68 20.23 1.59
N ALA A 223 -3.83 20.14 2.24
CA ALA A 223 -3.91 19.89 3.68
C ALA A 223 -3.36 18.50 4.06
N ALA A 224 -3.66 17.47 3.25
CA ALA A 224 -3.24 16.11 3.53
C ALA A 224 -1.78 15.82 3.19
N TRP A 225 -1.28 16.29 2.03
CA TRP A 225 0.03 15.89 1.47
C TRP A 225 1.03 17.05 1.30
N GLY A 226 0.59 18.28 1.55
CA GLY A 226 1.37 19.49 1.35
C GLY A 226 1.36 20.01 -0.09
N SER A 227 1.67 21.30 -0.27
CA SER A 227 1.53 22.00 -1.55
C SER A 227 2.38 21.43 -2.70
N TYR A 228 3.53 20.82 -2.41
CA TYR A 228 4.40 20.23 -3.44
C TYR A 228 3.80 18.95 -4.04
N GLN A 229 3.22 18.08 -3.21
CA GLN A 229 2.55 16.87 -3.70
C GLN A 229 1.23 17.23 -4.38
N ALA A 230 0.50 18.20 -3.86
CA ALA A 230 -0.71 18.73 -4.46
C ALA A 230 -0.44 19.31 -5.86
N ALA A 231 0.66 20.06 -6.03
CA ALA A 231 1.10 20.56 -7.34
C ALA A 231 1.41 19.42 -8.33
N ARG A 232 2.01 18.34 -7.83
CA ARG A 232 2.31 17.15 -8.63
C ARG A 232 1.03 16.45 -9.08
N VAL A 233 0.06 16.25 -8.19
CA VAL A 233 -1.26 15.70 -8.53
C VAL A 233 -1.95 16.56 -9.59
N LEU A 234 -2.02 17.87 -9.36
CA LEU A 234 -2.63 18.81 -10.31
C LEU A 234 -1.96 18.75 -11.69
N HIS A 235 -0.62 18.71 -11.73
CA HIS A 235 0.13 18.63 -12.98
C HIS A 235 -0.22 17.36 -13.75
N ILE A 236 -0.30 16.20 -13.08
CA ILE A 236 -0.69 14.94 -13.71
C ILE A 236 -2.13 15.04 -14.26
N CYS A 237 -3.06 15.57 -13.47
CA CYS A 237 -4.45 15.73 -13.89
C CYS A 237 -4.61 16.63 -15.13
N LEU A 238 -3.74 17.62 -15.31
CA LEU A 238 -3.83 18.59 -16.40
C LEU A 238 -3.01 18.23 -17.64
N THR A 239 -2.08 17.26 -17.54
CA THR A 239 -1.11 17.01 -18.62
C THR A 239 -0.85 15.54 -18.90
N GLY A 240 -1.25 14.62 -18.03
CA GLY A 240 -0.89 13.20 -18.09
C GLY A 240 0.57 12.90 -17.74
N PHE A 241 1.37 13.90 -17.35
CA PHE A 241 2.79 13.74 -17.03
C PHE A 241 3.06 13.91 -15.54
N ASP A 242 3.89 13.02 -15.02
CA ASP A 242 4.49 13.21 -13.71
C ASP A 242 5.60 14.26 -13.75
N ALA A 243 5.68 15.06 -12.68
CA ALA A 243 6.65 16.14 -12.56
C ALA A 243 7.01 16.40 -11.10
N PHE A 244 8.10 17.11 -10.87
CA PHE A 244 8.45 17.63 -9.55
C PHE A 244 8.57 19.15 -9.56
N VAL A 245 8.33 19.74 -8.39
CA VAL A 245 8.52 21.17 -8.19
C VAL A 245 10.02 21.51 -8.31
N ARG A 246 10.39 22.48 -9.15
CA ARG A 246 11.78 22.92 -9.28
C ARG A 246 12.32 23.40 -7.94
N PRO A 247 13.58 23.07 -7.58
CA PRO A 247 14.19 23.53 -6.34
C PRO A 247 14.23 25.06 -6.21
N GLY A 248 14.24 25.55 -4.98
CA GLY A 248 14.40 26.98 -4.69
C GLY A 248 13.10 27.79 -4.68
N GLN A 249 11.96 27.15 -4.94
CA GLN A 249 10.67 27.84 -4.84
C GLN A 249 10.15 27.83 -3.39
N HIS A 250 9.60 28.97 -2.97
CA HIS A 250 8.92 29.08 -1.68
C HIS A 250 7.52 28.45 -1.73
N ARG A 251 6.92 28.28 -0.55
CA ARG A 251 5.56 27.73 -0.45
C ARG A 251 4.56 28.65 -1.18
N MET A 252 3.91 28.10 -2.20
CA MET A 252 2.91 28.73 -3.07
C MET A 252 1.68 27.86 -3.20
N LYS A 253 0.67 28.36 -3.89
CA LYS A 253 -0.49 27.54 -4.30
C LYS A 253 -0.05 26.48 -5.34
N PRO A 254 -0.66 25.29 -5.39
CA PRO A 254 -0.24 24.19 -6.26
C PRO A 254 0.01 24.57 -7.73
N TRP A 255 -0.85 25.40 -8.30
CA TRP A 255 -0.74 25.82 -9.71
C TRP A 255 0.30 26.91 -10.01
N GLN A 256 0.92 27.49 -9.00
CA GLN A 256 1.93 28.54 -9.16
C GLN A 256 3.35 28.00 -9.22
N TYR A 257 3.54 26.70 -8.92
CA TYR A 257 4.87 26.11 -8.99
C TYR A 257 5.33 25.87 -10.42
N GLU A 258 6.59 26.15 -10.67
CA GLU A 258 7.26 25.68 -11.88
C GLU A 258 7.55 24.18 -11.75
N MET A 259 7.00 23.41 -12.66
CA MET A 259 7.15 21.96 -12.69
C MET A 259 8.25 21.55 -13.67
N LYS A 260 9.01 20.52 -13.28
CA LYS A 260 9.92 19.82 -14.20
C LYS A 260 9.38 18.44 -14.46
N VAL A 261 8.98 18.20 -15.70
CA VAL A 261 8.44 16.90 -16.15
C VAL A 261 9.46 15.79 -15.96
N LEU A 262 9.01 14.63 -15.46
CA LEU A 262 9.79 13.41 -15.26
C LEU A 262 9.47 12.37 -16.34
N GLN A 263 8.19 11.97 -16.43
CA GLN A 263 7.75 10.88 -17.28
C GLN A 263 6.25 10.95 -17.54
N VAL A 264 5.80 10.24 -18.55
CA VAL A 264 4.37 9.98 -18.79
C VAL A 264 3.84 9.12 -17.64
N VAL A 265 2.67 9.45 -17.11
CA VAL A 265 1.93 8.56 -16.21
C VAL A 265 1.11 7.61 -17.08
N PRO A 266 1.40 6.32 -17.07
CA PRO A 266 0.75 5.37 -17.95
C PRO A 266 -0.78 5.36 -17.72
N GLY A 267 -1.54 5.44 -18.81
CA GLY A 267 -3.00 5.49 -18.79
C GLY A 267 -3.61 6.78 -18.26
N ALA A 268 -2.80 7.79 -17.90
CA ALA A 268 -3.33 9.11 -17.61
C ALA A 268 -3.65 9.84 -18.94
N PRO A 269 -4.85 10.42 -19.08
CA PRO A 269 -5.18 11.25 -20.23
C PRO A 269 -4.44 12.60 -20.17
N GLU A 270 -4.43 13.34 -21.27
CA GLU A 270 -3.94 14.73 -21.31
C GLU A 270 -4.72 15.64 -20.34
N TYR A 271 -5.95 15.29 -20.02
CA TYR A 271 -6.77 15.96 -19.02
C TYR A 271 -7.66 14.94 -18.27
N ALA A 272 -7.54 14.92 -16.94
CA ALA A 272 -8.34 14.07 -16.07
C ALA A 272 -9.68 14.74 -15.73
N GLY A 273 -10.68 14.56 -16.61
CA GLY A 273 -12.00 15.16 -16.47
C GLY A 273 -12.99 14.36 -15.63
N ASN A 274 -12.61 13.23 -15.05
CA ASN A 274 -13.49 12.39 -14.23
C ASN A 274 -12.81 11.88 -12.96
N ALA A 275 -13.60 11.40 -12.02
CA ALA A 275 -13.13 10.93 -10.73
C ALA A 275 -12.13 9.76 -10.83
N TYR A 276 -12.31 8.86 -11.80
CA TYR A 276 -11.41 7.72 -12.02
C TYR A 276 -9.98 8.17 -12.37
N HIS A 277 -9.82 9.08 -13.35
CA HIS A 277 -8.49 9.55 -13.75
C HIS A 277 -7.82 10.41 -12.68
N ILE A 278 -8.60 11.15 -11.87
CA ILE A 278 -8.08 11.92 -10.73
C ILE A 278 -7.61 10.97 -9.62
N CYS A 279 -8.36 9.91 -9.34
CA CYS A 279 -7.95 8.86 -8.41
C CYS A 279 -6.63 8.20 -8.84
N GLN A 280 -6.45 7.94 -10.15
CA GLN A 280 -5.19 7.43 -10.68
C GLN A 280 -4.01 8.38 -10.44
N ALA A 281 -4.19 9.69 -10.62
CA ALA A 281 -3.15 10.68 -10.34
C ALA A 281 -2.74 10.69 -8.86
N LEU A 282 -3.72 10.59 -7.94
CA LEU A 282 -3.45 10.47 -6.50
C LEU A 282 -2.65 9.22 -6.16
N THR A 283 -3.13 8.05 -6.63
CA THR A 283 -2.48 6.78 -6.32
C THR A 283 -1.07 6.69 -6.89
N TRP A 284 -0.85 7.25 -8.09
CA TRP A 284 0.49 7.39 -8.67
C TRP A 284 1.41 8.18 -7.74
N VAL A 285 1.01 9.38 -7.30
CA VAL A 285 1.82 10.22 -6.42
C VAL A 285 2.07 9.55 -5.06
N ALA A 286 1.10 8.82 -4.53
CA ALA A 286 1.26 8.06 -3.29
C ALA A 286 2.35 6.98 -3.43
N GLN A 287 2.31 6.20 -4.50
CA GLN A 287 3.25 5.09 -4.75
C GLN A 287 4.67 5.55 -5.06
N GLN A 288 4.85 6.76 -5.59
CA GLN A 288 6.16 7.37 -5.83
C GLN A 288 6.78 7.96 -4.54
N SER A 289 6.29 7.59 -3.37
CA SER A 289 6.89 7.99 -2.10
C SER A 289 8.25 7.34 -1.89
N ARG A 290 9.17 8.08 -1.25
CA ARG A 290 10.54 7.63 -1.03
C ARG A 290 10.67 6.54 0.04
N THR A 291 9.66 6.38 0.88
CA THR A 291 9.64 5.40 1.97
C THR A 291 8.39 4.54 1.90
N VAL A 292 8.49 3.31 2.37
CA VAL A 292 7.37 2.38 2.49
C VAL A 292 6.26 2.97 3.37
N GLN A 293 6.63 3.60 4.50
CA GLN A 293 5.65 4.25 5.37
C GLN A 293 4.96 5.43 4.69
N GLY A 294 5.72 6.27 3.98
CA GLY A 294 5.13 7.42 3.28
C GLY A 294 4.22 7.02 2.11
N GLU A 295 4.52 5.91 1.43
CA GLU A 295 3.63 5.30 0.46
C GLU A 295 2.32 4.88 1.15
N TRP A 296 2.43 4.14 2.23
CA TRP A 296 1.31 3.63 2.99
C TRP A 296 0.39 4.73 3.55
N ASP A 297 0.98 5.74 4.19
CA ASP A 297 0.23 6.84 4.80
C ASP A 297 -0.56 7.64 3.76
N LYS A 298 0.02 7.86 2.57
CA LYS A 298 -0.70 8.53 1.48
C LYS A 298 -1.77 7.64 0.86
N THR A 299 -1.47 6.36 0.66
CA THR A 299 -2.41 5.37 0.11
C THR A 299 -3.70 5.34 0.93
N LYS A 300 -3.60 5.30 2.26
CA LYS A 300 -4.78 5.35 3.16
C LYS A 300 -5.60 6.65 3.05
N ASN A 301 -4.99 7.74 2.62
CA ASN A 301 -5.70 9.02 2.46
C ASN A 301 -6.46 9.14 1.13
N VAL A 302 -6.16 8.29 0.14
CA VAL A 302 -6.75 8.43 -1.20
C VAL A 302 -8.27 8.34 -1.16
N SER A 303 -8.83 7.32 -0.52
CA SER A 303 -10.29 7.14 -0.41
C SER A 303 -10.98 8.34 0.23
N GLN A 304 -10.41 8.86 1.32
CA GLN A 304 -10.96 10.04 2.00
C GLN A 304 -10.88 11.31 1.13
N LEU A 305 -9.80 11.48 0.37
CA LEU A 305 -9.65 12.60 -0.55
C LEU A 305 -10.64 12.51 -1.70
N MET A 306 -10.84 11.30 -2.26
CA MET A 306 -11.82 11.07 -3.32
C MET A 306 -13.25 11.32 -2.84
N ALA A 307 -13.64 10.84 -1.65
CA ALA A 307 -14.96 11.11 -1.07
C ALA A 307 -15.26 12.61 -0.97
N LYS A 308 -14.26 13.43 -0.62
CA LYS A 308 -14.42 14.89 -0.55
C LYS A 308 -14.52 15.52 -1.94
N LEU A 309 -13.84 14.98 -2.95
CA LEU A 309 -13.97 15.45 -4.32
C LEU A 309 -15.37 15.19 -4.84
N VAL A 310 -15.87 13.97 -4.67
CA VAL A 310 -17.20 13.53 -5.11
C VAL A 310 -18.31 14.31 -4.42
N ALA A 311 -18.15 14.65 -3.15
CA ALA A 311 -19.15 15.44 -2.40
C ALA A 311 -19.15 16.93 -2.79
N ALA A 312 -18.12 17.43 -3.45
CA ALA A 312 -17.98 18.82 -3.87
C ALA A 312 -18.37 19.05 -5.35
N ALA A 313 -18.33 18.01 -6.19
CA ALA A 313 -18.73 18.01 -7.60
C ALA A 313 -20.23 17.70 -7.75
#